data_2e727b1120dabdb6442e4f6307c763ab
#
_entry.id   2e727b1120dabdb6442e4f6307c763ab
#
_cell.length_a   1.000
_cell.length_b   1.000
_cell.length_c   1.000
_cell.angle_alpha   90.00
_cell.angle_beta   90.00
_cell.angle_gamma   90.00
#
_symmetry.space_group_name_H-M   'P 1'
#
loop_
_entity.id
_entity.type
_entity.pdbx_description
1 polymer ?
#
loop_
_entity_poly.entity_id
_entity_poly.type
_entity_poly.pdbx_seq_one_letter_code
_entity_poly.pdbx_strand_id
1 'polypeptide(L)'
;MSFAQHGRPIDRDATPETQSLFRNLMELSKNHTLFGHQHATEYGHGWFGDEGRSDVKSVCGSHPAVIGVDLLGFTGRSDEAIQGAKEAVGKTVIDTYNRGGVVTVAWHFSNPVSPGGFYWRDSVSLPAVKYIIPGGEAHEKYKEILRGIGEWANTLRGDDGALVPMIFRPYHEFDGGWFWWGKPHCTREEFISLWRFTVSYLRDSLGVHNFLYAFSPDNRFATREEFLERYPGDEWVDMVGMDNYGDLGRDRYDVARAAMKLQIVSDYAQEAGKLAAFTETGLESIPDTTWWTQTLLKTMKTGDLRLAYVLVWRNDPRSPTHYYAPFPGHPSVPDFLKFYRDPYTLFENDLQDIYGKQRRR
;
A
#
# COMPACT_ATOMS: atom_id res chain seq x y z
N MET A 1 22.92 15.76 -14.90
CA MET A 1 22.37 14.38 -14.88
C MET A 1 22.66 13.81 -13.51
N SER A 2 21.65 13.72 -12.64
CA SER A 2 21.81 13.07 -11.32
C SER A 2 21.85 11.57 -11.59
N PHE A 3 22.93 10.90 -11.17
CA PHE A 3 22.99 9.44 -11.20
C PHE A 3 21.88 8.95 -10.25
N ALA A 4 20.85 8.30 -10.79
CA ALA A 4 19.84 7.62 -10.00
C ALA A 4 20.57 6.73 -8.96
N GLN A 5 20.21 6.88 -7.69
CA GLN A 5 20.78 6.04 -6.61
C GLN A 5 20.16 4.63 -6.72
N HIS A 6 20.68 3.82 -7.65
CA HIS A 6 20.20 2.45 -7.83
C HIS A 6 20.42 1.63 -6.55
N GLY A 7 19.36 1.05 -6.01
CA GLY A 7 19.43 0.10 -4.90
C GLY A 7 19.40 0.71 -3.49
N ARG A 8 18.94 1.95 -3.32
CA ARG A 8 18.75 2.59 -2.00
C ARG A 8 17.45 3.38 -1.93
N PRO A 9 16.83 3.48 -0.74
CA PRO A 9 15.71 4.39 -0.52
C PRO A 9 16.07 5.85 -0.84
N ILE A 10 15.02 6.66 -1.10
CA ILE A 10 15.18 8.12 -1.29
C ILE A 10 15.64 8.83 -0.01
N ASP A 11 15.32 8.25 1.13
CA ASP A 11 15.78 8.72 2.43
C ASP A 11 17.22 8.21 2.68
N ARG A 12 18.16 9.17 2.78
CA ARG A 12 19.59 8.85 3.04
C ARG A 12 19.83 8.40 4.47
N ASP A 13 18.95 8.80 5.38
CA ASP A 13 19.00 8.49 6.82
C ASP A 13 18.05 7.33 7.17
N ALA A 14 17.49 6.64 6.16
CA ALA A 14 16.63 5.47 6.37
C ALA A 14 17.29 4.45 7.31
N THR A 15 16.50 3.88 8.22
CA THR A 15 17.00 2.90 9.19
C THR A 15 17.63 1.70 8.47
N PRO A 16 18.57 0.97 9.10
CA PRO A 16 19.19 -0.21 8.51
C PRO A 16 18.16 -1.25 8.03
N GLU A 17 17.06 -1.42 8.78
CA GLU A 17 15.98 -2.34 8.46
C GLU A 17 15.17 -1.85 7.25
N THR A 18 14.92 -0.53 7.14
CA THR A 18 14.25 0.09 5.98
C THR A 18 15.11 -0.04 4.72
N GLN A 19 16.41 0.18 4.83
CA GLN A 19 17.35 -0.04 3.73
C GLN A 19 17.41 -1.51 3.30
N SER A 20 17.38 -2.43 4.27
CA SER A 20 17.38 -3.87 4.00
C SER A 20 16.08 -4.31 3.34
N LEU A 21 14.93 -3.84 3.84
CA LEU A 21 13.63 -4.09 3.22
C LEU A 21 13.63 -3.66 1.75
N PHE A 22 14.08 -2.44 1.45
CA PHE A 22 14.14 -1.94 0.08
C PHE A 22 15.00 -2.86 -0.82
N ARG A 23 16.24 -3.17 -0.41
CA ARG A 23 17.15 -4.02 -1.18
C ARG A 23 16.62 -5.43 -1.37
N ASN A 24 16.06 -6.02 -0.32
CA ASN A 24 15.54 -7.39 -0.38
C ASN A 24 14.27 -7.50 -1.24
N LEU A 25 13.39 -6.50 -1.20
CA LEU A 25 12.26 -6.42 -2.13
C LEU A 25 12.71 -6.26 -3.58
N MET A 26 13.74 -5.46 -3.85
CA MET A 26 14.35 -5.33 -5.19
C MET A 26 14.89 -6.67 -5.69
N GLU A 27 15.54 -7.44 -4.82
CA GLU A 27 16.10 -8.74 -5.20
C GLU A 27 15.02 -9.81 -5.41
N LEU A 28 14.07 -9.90 -4.47
CA LEU A 28 12.95 -10.84 -4.55
C LEU A 28 12.09 -10.61 -5.80
N SER A 29 11.83 -9.36 -6.16
CA SER A 29 10.98 -9.01 -7.30
C SER A 29 11.52 -9.45 -8.67
N LYS A 30 12.78 -9.89 -8.74
CA LYS A 30 13.34 -10.44 -9.96
C LYS A 30 12.73 -11.79 -10.36
N ASN A 31 12.27 -12.57 -9.39
CA ASN A 31 11.78 -13.93 -9.63
C ASN A 31 10.47 -14.24 -8.92
N HIS A 32 10.07 -13.42 -7.94
CA HIS A 32 8.95 -13.68 -7.04
C HIS A 32 8.13 -12.40 -6.79
N THR A 33 6.89 -12.59 -6.37
CA THR A 33 6.01 -11.51 -5.92
C THR A 33 5.41 -11.88 -4.56
N LEU A 34 5.48 -10.99 -3.57
CA LEU A 34 4.86 -11.20 -2.28
C LEU A 34 3.34 -11.07 -2.38
N PHE A 35 2.60 -11.97 -1.77
CA PHE A 35 1.14 -11.86 -1.66
C PHE A 35 0.76 -11.03 -0.46
N GLY A 36 -0.11 -10.05 -0.66
CA GLY A 36 -0.63 -9.14 0.35
C GLY A 36 -2.15 -9.17 0.48
N HIS A 37 -2.64 -8.82 1.67
CA HIS A 37 -4.06 -8.67 1.95
C HIS A 37 -4.28 -7.52 2.93
N GLN A 38 -5.22 -6.63 2.57
CA GLN A 38 -5.57 -5.47 3.39
C GLN A 38 -6.31 -5.90 4.67
N HIS A 39 -5.90 -5.37 5.83
CA HIS A 39 -6.48 -5.67 7.16
C HIS A 39 -6.54 -7.15 7.54
N ALA A 40 -5.65 -7.97 6.98
CA ALA A 40 -5.72 -9.43 7.02
C ALA A 40 -5.67 -10.03 8.43
N THR A 41 -5.13 -9.33 9.42
CA THR A 41 -4.97 -9.80 10.81
C THR A 41 -5.78 -9.02 11.83
N GLU A 42 -6.48 -7.96 11.39
CA GLU A 42 -7.35 -7.16 12.25
C GLU A 42 -8.78 -7.72 12.26
N TYR A 43 -9.22 -8.21 11.11
CA TYR A 43 -10.53 -8.82 10.91
C TYR A 43 -10.58 -9.64 9.61
N GLY A 44 -11.66 -10.39 9.41
CA GLY A 44 -11.92 -11.14 8.18
C GLY A 44 -13.39 -11.49 8.05
N HIS A 45 -13.72 -12.40 7.15
CA HIS A 45 -15.10 -12.77 6.87
C HIS A 45 -15.79 -13.36 8.12
N GLY A 46 -16.69 -12.57 8.71
CA GLY A 46 -17.48 -12.99 9.89
C GLY A 46 -16.70 -13.05 11.23
N TRP A 47 -15.51 -12.41 11.32
CA TRP A 47 -14.75 -12.32 12.58
C TRP A 47 -14.05 -10.97 12.72
N PHE A 48 -13.73 -10.59 13.96
CA PHE A 48 -13.06 -9.34 14.30
C PHE A 48 -12.17 -9.51 15.52
N GLY A 49 -10.90 -9.09 15.44
CA GLY A 49 -9.99 -9.02 16.59
C GLY A 49 -9.46 -10.35 17.11
N ASP A 50 -9.63 -11.47 16.40
CA ASP A 50 -9.11 -12.77 16.80
C ASP A 50 -7.57 -12.79 16.65
N GLU A 51 -6.86 -12.92 17.74
CA GLU A 51 -5.40 -12.87 17.75
C GLU A 51 -4.76 -13.99 16.90
N GLY A 52 -3.77 -13.63 16.08
CA GLY A 52 -3.03 -14.57 15.23
C GLY A 52 -3.83 -15.21 14.10
N ARG A 53 -5.08 -14.74 13.88
CA ARG A 53 -5.95 -15.21 12.81
C ARG A 53 -5.77 -14.40 11.53
N SER A 54 -6.00 -15.04 10.40
CA SER A 54 -6.30 -14.42 9.10
C SER A 54 -7.09 -15.42 8.27
N ASP A 55 -7.99 -14.94 7.41
CA ASP A 55 -8.75 -15.81 6.50
C ASP A 55 -7.79 -16.59 5.59
N VAL A 56 -6.78 -15.92 5.07
CA VAL A 56 -5.73 -16.54 4.24
C VAL A 56 -4.99 -17.64 4.99
N LYS A 57 -4.54 -17.37 6.22
CA LYS A 57 -3.87 -18.38 7.05
C LYS A 57 -4.78 -19.56 7.38
N SER A 58 -6.06 -19.30 7.61
CA SER A 58 -7.04 -20.35 7.88
C SER A 58 -7.26 -21.28 6.67
N VAL A 59 -6.94 -20.80 5.44
CA VAL A 59 -7.03 -21.57 4.19
C VAL A 59 -5.74 -22.29 3.86
N CYS A 60 -4.58 -21.61 3.93
CA CYS A 60 -3.32 -22.16 3.42
C CYS A 60 -2.24 -22.43 4.49
N GLY A 61 -2.48 -22.06 5.74
CA GLY A 61 -1.51 -22.25 6.85
C GLY A 61 -0.47 -21.13 7.01
N SER A 62 -0.42 -20.17 6.10
CA SER A 62 0.47 -19.01 6.16
C SER A 62 -0.30 -17.70 6.18
N HIS A 63 0.20 -16.70 6.91
CA HIS A 63 -0.27 -15.32 6.69
C HIS A 63 0.14 -14.81 5.30
N PRO A 64 -0.56 -13.79 4.74
CA PRO A 64 -0.01 -13.02 3.64
C PRO A 64 1.37 -12.47 4.00
N ALA A 65 2.28 -12.40 3.05
CA ALA A 65 3.61 -11.82 3.25
C ALA A 65 3.56 -10.30 3.48
N VAL A 66 2.55 -9.64 2.91
CA VAL A 66 2.31 -8.20 3.09
C VAL A 66 0.97 -7.97 3.76
N ILE A 67 0.97 -7.28 4.88
CA ILE A 67 -0.24 -6.86 5.59
C ILE A 67 -0.48 -5.38 5.31
N GLY A 68 -1.63 -5.09 4.69
CA GLY A 68 -2.07 -3.71 4.50
C GLY A 68 -2.82 -3.21 5.74
N VAL A 69 -2.48 -2.00 6.19
CA VAL A 69 -3.21 -1.24 7.22
C VAL A 69 -3.62 0.12 6.69
N ASP A 70 -4.48 0.84 7.41
CA ASP A 70 -5.00 2.14 6.99
C ASP A 70 -5.00 3.16 8.12
N LEU A 71 -4.60 4.39 7.83
CA LEU A 71 -4.64 5.49 8.77
C LEU A 71 -5.98 6.26 8.77
N LEU A 72 -7.06 5.69 8.24
CA LEU A 72 -8.40 6.29 8.21
C LEU A 72 -8.86 6.79 9.58
N GLY A 73 -8.51 6.05 10.64
CA GLY A 73 -8.87 6.40 12.01
C GLY A 73 -8.06 7.56 12.63
N PHE A 74 -7.02 8.06 11.95
CA PHE A 74 -6.09 9.05 12.52
C PHE A 74 -6.57 10.50 12.35
N THR A 75 -7.66 10.72 11.62
CA THR A 75 -8.22 12.05 11.37
C THR A 75 -9.75 12.03 11.38
N GLY A 76 -10.36 13.21 11.58
CA GLY A 76 -11.81 13.38 11.49
C GLY A 76 -12.63 12.74 12.61
N ARG A 77 -12.00 12.47 13.78
CA ARG A 77 -12.60 11.84 14.95
C ARG A 77 -12.22 12.56 16.24
N SER A 78 -12.77 12.16 17.39
CA SER A 78 -12.29 12.62 18.68
C SER A 78 -10.86 12.13 18.96
N ASP A 79 -10.14 12.86 19.83
CA ASP A 79 -8.76 12.53 20.19
C ASP A 79 -8.65 11.11 20.79
N GLU A 80 -9.62 10.70 21.60
CA GLU A 80 -9.70 9.35 22.18
C GLU A 80 -9.84 8.28 21.09
N ALA A 81 -10.70 8.51 20.08
CA ALA A 81 -10.89 7.59 18.98
C ALA A 81 -9.65 7.53 18.05
N ILE A 82 -8.95 8.65 17.87
CA ILE A 82 -7.68 8.72 17.14
C ILE A 82 -6.61 7.91 17.89
N GLN A 83 -6.49 8.09 19.20
CA GLN A 83 -5.53 7.37 20.02
C GLN A 83 -5.79 5.86 19.98
N GLY A 84 -7.04 5.43 20.13
CA GLY A 84 -7.40 4.01 20.01
C GLY A 84 -7.10 3.42 18.62
N ALA A 85 -7.30 4.20 17.54
CA ALA A 85 -6.94 3.79 16.20
C ALA A 85 -5.40 3.64 16.03
N LYS A 86 -4.62 4.58 16.57
CA LYS A 86 -3.14 4.53 16.55
C LYS A 86 -2.62 3.29 17.28
N GLU A 87 -3.20 2.95 18.43
CA GLU A 87 -2.82 1.76 19.20
C GLU A 87 -3.16 0.46 18.46
N ALA A 88 -4.36 0.35 17.89
CA ALA A 88 -4.79 -0.83 17.15
C ALA A 88 -3.95 -1.07 15.89
N VAL A 89 -3.75 -0.02 15.07
CA VAL A 89 -2.91 -0.11 13.87
C VAL A 89 -1.46 -0.36 14.25
N GLY A 90 -0.95 0.31 15.30
CA GLY A 90 0.42 0.10 15.79
C GLY A 90 0.68 -1.34 16.22
N LYS A 91 -0.27 -1.96 16.92
CA LYS A 91 -0.18 -3.39 17.27
C LYS A 91 -0.06 -4.27 16.04
N THR A 92 -0.92 -4.08 15.04
CA THR A 92 -0.86 -4.85 13.77
C THR A 92 0.48 -4.69 13.07
N VAL A 93 1.02 -3.46 13.03
CA VAL A 93 2.32 -3.15 12.42
C VAL A 93 3.45 -3.89 13.13
N ILE A 94 3.52 -3.78 14.46
CA ILE A 94 4.56 -4.42 15.28
C ILE A 94 4.47 -5.95 15.18
N ASP A 95 3.28 -6.52 15.32
CA ASP A 95 3.05 -7.96 15.25
C ASP A 95 3.47 -8.53 13.89
N THR A 96 3.17 -7.80 12.80
CA THR A 96 3.57 -8.20 11.43
C THR A 96 5.08 -8.20 11.27
N TYR A 97 5.75 -7.15 11.72
CA TYR A 97 7.22 -7.06 11.70
C TYR A 97 7.89 -8.16 12.51
N ASN A 98 7.38 -8.42 13.71
CA ASN A 98 7.93 -9.46 14.61
C ASN A 98 7.82 -10.85 13.99
N ARG A 99 6.78 -11.14 13.22
CA ARG A 99 6.64 -12.38 12.45
C ARG A 99 7.53 -12.43 11.20
N GLY A 100 8.11 -11.31 10.77
CA GLY A 100 8.91 -11.19 9.54
C GLY A 100 8.11 -10.78 8.29
N GLY A 101 6.83 -10.45 8.44
CA GLY A 101 5.99 -9.94 7.36
C GLY A 101 6.27 -8.46 7.04
N VAL A 102 5.80 -7.99 5.88
CA VAL A 102 5.94 -6.62 5.39
C VAL A 102 4.67 -5.83 5.64
N VAL A 103 4.80 -4.54 5.99
CA VAL A 103 3.65 -3.65 6.21
C VAL A 103 3.55 -2.62 5.09
N THR A 104 2.36 -2.48 4.50
CA THR A 104 2.00 -1.35 3.65
C THR A 104 0.88 -0.55 4.30
N VAL A 105 0.97 0.77 4.24
CA VAL A 105 0.12 1.70 4.97
C VAL A 105 -0.60 2.60 3.97
N ALA A 106 -1.88 2.34 3.73
CA ALA A 106 -2.76 3.24 2.99
C ALA A 106 -3.23 4.39 3.88
N TRP A 107 -3.62 5.49 3.27
CA TRP A 107 -4.17 6.61 4.00
C TRP A 107 -5.45 7.13 3.34
N HIS A 108 -6.58 6.61 3.78
CA HIS A 108 -7.88 7.20 3.48
C HIS A 108 -8.09 8.44 4.36
N PHE A 109 -7.56 9.55 3.88
CA PHE A 109 -7.46 10.80 4.62
C PHE A 109 -8.77 11.59 4.55
N SER A 110 -9.45 11.78 5.69
CA SER A 110 -10.64 12.63 5.78
C SER A 110 -10.31 14.06 5.37
N ASN A 111 -11.21 14.71 4.60
CA ASN A 111 -10.99 16.07 4.10
C ASN A 111 -10.70 17.03 5.27
N PRO A 112 -9.53 17.69 5.31
CA PRO A 112 -9.12 18.49 6.47
C PRO A 112 -9.79 19.86 6.54
N VAL A 113 -10.47 20.31 5.47
CA VAL A 113 -11.03 21.66 5.37
C VAL A 113 -12.56 21.68 5.26
N SER A 114 -13.21 20.53 5.03
CA SER A 114 -14.66 20.45 4.96
C SER A 114 -15.18 19.24 5.75
N PRO A 115 -16.44 19.25 6.20
CA PRO A 115 -17.06 18.08 6.79
C PRO A 115 -17.20 16.99 5.76
N GLY A 116 -16.97 15.76 6.15
CA GLY A 116 -17.04 14.59 5.27
C GLY A 116 -15.83 13.69 5.47
N GLY A 117 -15.84 12.55 4.80
CA GLY A 117 -14.74 11.60 4.87
C GLY A 117 -13.70 11.88 3.78
N PHE A 118 -13.10 10.81 3.31
CA PHE A 118 -12.11 10.82 2.24
C PHE A 118 -12.75 10.84 0.84
N TYR A 119 -13.99 10.36 0.69
CA TYR A 119 -14.70 10.44 -0.59
C TYR A 119 -15.11 11.87 -0.92
N TRP A 120 -14.95 12.25 -2.20
CA TRP A 120 -15.54 13.47 -2.73
C TRP A 120 -17.07 13.37 -2.72
N ARG A 121 -17.71 14.42 -2.20
CA ARG A 121 -19.17 14.56 -2.18
C ARG A 121 -19.48 15.99 -2.54
N ASP A 122 -20.02 16.22 -3.73
CA ASP A 122 -20.26 17.55 -4.33
C ASP A 122 -20.98 18.54 -3.38
N SER A 123 -21.85 18.04 -2.51
CA SER A 123 -22.62 18.89 -1.60
C SER A 123 -21.86 19.34 -0.34
N VAL A 124 -20.76 18.68 0.02
CA VAL A 124 -20.05 18.95 1.30
C VAL A 124 -18.53 19.03 1.17
N SER A 125 -17.94 18.56 0.09
CA SER A 125 -16.49 18.56 -0.09
C SER A 125 -16.00 19.85 -0.71
N LEU A 126 -14.87 20.36 -0.17
CA LEU A 126 -14.13 21.46 -0.77
C LEU A 126 -12.81 20.94 -1.39
N PRO A 127 -12.29 21.56 -2.46
CA PRO A 127 -10.97 21.25 -3.01
C PRO A 127 -9.87 21.55 -1.98
N ALA A 128 -9.56 20.56 -1.13
CA ALA A 128 -8.75 20.76 0.06
C ALA A 128 -7.27 21.02 -0.25
N VAL A 129 -6.74 20.47 -1.36
CA VAL A 129 -5.30 20.48 -1.64
C VAL A 129 -4.71 21.89 -1.61
N LYS A 130 -5.32 22.85 -2.28
CA LYS A 130 -4.84 24.25 -2.32
C LYS A 130 -4.77 24.94 -0.96
N TYR A 131 -5.57 24.48 0.02
CA TYR A 131 -5.60 25.05 1.37
C TYR A 131 -4.54 24.44 2.29
N ILE A 132 -4.07 23.24 2.03
CA ILE A 132 -3.16 22.52 2.91
C ILE A 132 -1.70 22.48 2.42
N ILE A 133 -1.44 22.77 1.14
CA ILE A 133 -0.07 22.93 0.63
C ILE A 133 0.59 24.21 1.19
N PRO A 134 1.92 24.38 1.09
CA PRO A 134 2.62 25.58 1.54
C PRO A 134 1.98 26.86 1.02
N GLY A 135 1.68 27.78 1.94
CA GLY A 135 0.98 29.03 1.67
C GLY A 135 -0.55 28.98 1.75
N GLY A 136 -1.14 27.80 1.89
CA GLY A 136 -2.58 27.64 2.10
C GLY A 136 -3.04 27.94 3.54
N GLU A 137 -4.28 28.36 3.71
CA GLU A 137 -4.87 28.80 5.00
C GLU A 137 -4.89 27.70 6.06
N ALA A 138 -5.00 26.42 5.63
CA ALA A 138 -5.04 25.25 6.51
C ALA A 138 -3.71 24.49 6.56
N HIS A 139 -2.61 25.09 6.09
CA HIS A 139 -1.30 24.45 6.05
C HIS A 139 -0.80 24.03 7.43
N GLU A 140 -0.94 24.89 8.45
CA GLU A 140 -0.51 24.55 9.81
C GLU A 140 -1.33 23.39 10.40
N LYS A 141 -2.63 23.35 10.15
CA LYS A 141 -3.48 22.21 10.53
C LYS A 141 -3.01 20.89 9.87
N TYR A 142 -2.61 20.98 8.61
CA TYR A 142 -2.07 19.82 7.90
C TYR A 142 -0.73 19.35 8.49
N LYS A 143 0.15 20.26 8.88
CA LYS A 143 1.39 19.92 9.60
C LYS A 143 1.12 19.24 10.93
N GLU A 144 0.09 19.64 11.68
CA GLU A 144 -0.31 18.98 12.92
C GLU A 144 -0.75 17.53 12.67
N ILE A 145 -1.52 17.29 11.61
CA ILE A 145 -1.91 15.94 11.20
C ILE A 145 -0.69 15.09 10.86
N LEU A 146 0.22 15.61 10.06
CA LEU A 146 1.48 14.91 9.72
C LEU A 146 2.37 14.67 10.95
N ARG A 147 2.40 15.62 11.90
CA ARG A 147 3.11 15.44 13.17
C ARG A 147 2.55 14.26 13.94
N GLY A 148 1.22 14.13 14.02
CA GLY A 148 0.58 12.99 14.66
C GLY A 148 0.87 11.64 14.00
N ILE A 149 1.10 11.61 12.69
CA ILE A 149 1.56 10.41 11.95
C ILE A 149 3.04 10.14 12.23
N GLY A 150 3.89 11.17 12.17
CA GLY A 150 5.33 11.04 12.40
C GLY A 150 5.67 10.59 13.83
N GLU A 151 5.01 11.16 14.83
CA GLU A 151 5.16 10.75 16.23
C GLU A 151 4.77 9.28 16.39
N TRP A 152 3.63 8.87 15.84
CA TRP A 152 3.21 7.47 15.84
C TRP A 152 4.25 6.55 15.18
N ALA A 153 4.69 6.85 13.96
CA ALA A 153 5.65 6.04 13.24
C ALA A 153 6.99 5.88 13.99
N ASN A 154 7.44 6.93 14.68
CA ASN A 154 8.68 6.95 15.47
C ASN A 154 8.57 6.16 16.80
N THR A 155 7.37 5.76 17.22
CA THR A 155 7.19 4.91 18.42
C THR A 155 7.15 3.42 18.13
N LEU A 156 6.90 3.02 16.88
CA LEU A 156 6.68 1.62 16.52
C LEU A 156 8.00 0.85 16.48
N ARG A 157 8.22 -0.01 17.48
CA ARG A 157 9.43 -0.83 17.58
C ARG A 157 9.08 -2.32 17.67
N GLY A 158 9.84 -3.11 16.94
CA GLY A 158 9.80 -4.56 17.09
C GLY A 158 10.42 -5.05 18.40
N ASP A 159 10.33 -6.35 18.65
CA ASP A 159 10.91 -7.00 19.82
C ASP A 159 12.46 -6.87 19.88
N ASP A 160 13.09 -6.63 18.74
CA ASP A 160 14.53 -6.35 18.61
C ASP A 160 14.90 -4.89 18.93
N GLY A 161 13.90 -4.03 19.20
CA GLY A 161 14.04 -2.60 19.48
C GLY A 161 14.21 -1.72 18.24
N ALA A 162 14.25 -2.31 17.04
CA ALA A 162 14.34 -1.56 15.79
C ALA A 162 13.01 -0.86 15.46
N LEU A 163 13.09 0.31 14.81
CA LEU A 163 11.90 0.95 14.23
C LEU A 163 11.36 0.09 13.09
N VAL A 164 10.06 -0.15 13.09
CA VAL A 164 9.39 -0.98 12.08
C VAL A 164 9.36 -0.27 10.73
N PRO A 165 9.97 -0.83 9.67
CA PRO A 165 9.84 -0.29 8.33
C PRO A 165 8.42 -0.45 7.78
N MET A 166 7.92 0.59 7.09
CA MET A 166 6.59 0.59 6.49
C MET A 166 6.61 1.18 5.09
N ILE A 167 5.81 0.64 4.18
CA ILE A 167 5.58 1.21 2.84
C ILE A 167 4.39 2.16 2.96
N PHE A 168 4.65 3.48 3.05
CA PHE A 168 3.61 4.50 3.20
C PHE A 168 3.08 4.92 1.83
N ARG A 169 1.80 4.75 1.62
CA ARG A 169 1.08 4.96 0.35
C ARG A 169 -0.05 5.99 0.52
N PRO A 170 0.30 7.30 0.62
CA PRO A 170 -0.68 8.37 0.70
C PRO A 170 -1.28 8.70 -0.67
N TYR A 171 -2.47 9.31 -0.69
CA TYR A 171 -3.12 9.89 -1.88
C TYR A 171 -3.21 8.95 -3.08
N HIS A 172 -3.41 7.65 -2.85
CA HIS A 172 -3.59 6.67 -3.91
C HIS A 172 -4.81 6.97 -4.79
N GLU A 173 -4.86 6.37 -5.98
CA GLU A 173 -5.97 6.51 -6.94
C GLU A 173 -6.29 7.97 -7.31
N PHE A 174 -5.28 8.84 -7.30
CA PHE A 174 -5.41 10.28 -7.51
C PHE A 174 -5.82 10.67 -8.94
N ASP A 175 -5.72 9.77 -9.89
CA ASP A 175 -6.18 9.92 -11.28
C ASP A 175 -7.70 9.73 -11.42
N GLY A 176 -8.37 9.20 -10.37
CA GLY A 176 -9.82 9.15 -10.22
C GLY A 176 -10.43 10.43 -9.65
N GLY A 177 -11.77 10.46 -9.54
CA GLY A 177 -12.52 11.61 -9.01
C GLY A 177 -13.30 11.32 -7.72
N TRP A 178 -13.13 10.14 -7.13
CA TRP A 178 -13.87 9.73 -5.94
C TRP A 178 -13.27 10.18 -4.62
N PHE A 179 -11.98 10.51 -4.60
CA PHE A 179 -11.31 11.10 -3.43
C PHE A 179 -11.14 12.61 -3.59
N TRP A 180 -11.11 13.35 -2.48
CA TRP A 180 -10.96 14.81 -2.52
C TRP A 180 -9.57 15.28 -3.03
N TRP A 181 -8.56 14.41 -3.03
CA TRP A 181 -7.23 14.66 -3.63
C TRP A 181 -7.15 14.23 -5.11
N GLY A 182 -8.26 13.74 -5.66
CA GLY A 182 -8.32 13.22 -7.02
C GLY A 182 -8.17 14.30 -8.10
N LYS A 183 -7.86 13.85 -9.30
CA LYS A 183 -7.54 14.69 -10.48
C LYS A 183 -8.53 15.83 -10.75
N PRO A 184 -9.87 15.66 -10.62
CA PRO A 184 -10.80 16.76 -10.85
C PRO A 184 -10.80 17.85 -9.76
N HIS A 185 -10.20 17.58 -8.59
CA HIS A 185 -10.34 18.41 -7.39
C HIS A 185 -9.08 19.19 -7.03
N CYS A 186 -7.98 18.98 -7.75
CA CYS A 186 -6.75 19.77 -7.62
C CYS A 186 -5.97 19.77 -8.95
N THR A 187 -5.15 20.80 -9.16
CA THR A 187 -4.26 20.84 -10.31
C THR A 187 -3.12 19.82 -10.17
N ARG A 188 -2.39 19.56 -11.24
CA ARG A 188 -1.18 18.75 -11.23
C ARG A 188 -0.13 19.32 -10.28
N GLU A 189 0.09 20.61 -10.34
CA GLU A 189 1.08 21.33 -9.53
C GLU A 189 0.72 21.30 -8.04
N GLU A 190 -0.56 21.46 -7.70
CA GLU A 190 -1.05 21.34 -6.32
C GLU A 190 -0.84 19.93 -5.78
N PHE A 191 -1.14 18.88 -6.55
CA PHE A 191 -0.90 17.49 -6.15
C PHE A 191 0.60 17.21 -5.93
N ILE A 192 1.46 17.64 -6.85
CA ILE A 192 2.91 17.49 -6.73
C ILE A 192 3.43 18.24 -5.49
N SER A 193 2.93 19.44 -5.23
CA SER A 193 3.28 20.22 -4.05
C SER A 193 2.85 19.51 -2.76
N LEU A 194 1.64 18.96 -2.72
CA LEU A 194 1.13 18.19 -1.59
C LEU A 194 2.04 16.98 -1.31
N TRP A 195 2.35 16.20 -2.33
CA TRP A 195 3.21 15.02 -2.20
C TRP A 195 4.60 15.38 -1.66
N ARG A 196 5.27 16.33 -2.32
CA ARG A 196 6.63 16.74 -1.95
C ARG A 196 6.67 17.30 -0.54
N PHE A 197 5.71 18.13 -0.17
CA PHE A 197 5.62 18.65 1.19
C PHE A 197 5.42 17.53 2.22
N THR A 198 4.52 16.58 1.95
CA THR A 198 4.28 15.44 2.85
C THR A 198 5.55 14.65 3.11
N VAL A 199 6.26 14.27 2.05
CA VAL A 199 7.51 13.50 2.15
C VAL A 199 8.58 14.28 2.89
N SER A 200 8.84 15.55 2.49
CA SER A 200 9.90 16.34 3.13
C SER A 200 9.57 16.67 4.58
N TYR A 201 8.32 16.91 4.92
CA TYR A 201 7.95 17.21 6.30
C TYR A 201 8.08 15.98 7.21
N LEU A 202 7.62 14.82 6.77
CA LEU A 202 7.78 13.56 7.52
C LEU A 202 9.26 13.18 7.64
N ARG A 203 9.99 13.10 6.53
CA ARG A 203 11.37 12.67 6.47
C ARG A 203 12.33 13.69 7.09
N ASP A 204 12.32 14.95 6.60
CA ASP A 204 13.37 15.92 6.89
C ASP A 204 13.07 16.75 8.14
N SER A 205 11.78 16.99 8.48
CA SER A 205 11.39 17.82 9.64
C SER A 205 11.05 16.98 10.87
N LEU A 206 10.41 15.81 10.68
CA LEU A 206 9.96 14.96 11.79
C LEU A 206 10.87 13.74 12.02
N GLY A 207 11.89 13.52 11.18
CA GLY A 207 12.85 12.42 11.32
C GLY A 207 12.21 11.03 11.20
N VAL A 208 11.20 10.89 10.32
CA VAL A 208 10.56 9.59 10.04
C VAL A 208 11.41 8.85 9.01
N HIS A 209 12.34 8.02 9.48
CA HIS A 209 13.33 7.31 8.66
C HIS A 209 13.00 5.83 8.42
N ASN A 210 11.80 5.41 8.79
CA ASN A 210 11.28 4.05 8.62
C ASN A 210 10.14 3.94 7.59
N PHE A 211 9.95 4.96 6.74
CA PHE A 211 9.02 4.91 5.62
C PHE A 211 9.72 4.70 4.28
N LEU A 212 9.11 3.86 3.43
CA LEU A 212 9.30 3.85 1.98
C LEU A 212 8.05 4.44 1.35
N TYR A 213 8.19 5.44 0.49
CA TYR A 213 7.07 6.20 -0.07
C TYR A 213 6.59 5.60 -1.39
N ALA A 214 5.32 5.18 -1.45
CA ALA A 214 4.71 4.50 -2.59
C ALA A 214 3.69 5.37 -3.32
N PHE A 215 3.94 5.63 -4.60
CA PHE A 215 3.09 6.38 -5.52
C PHE A 215 2.25 5.41 -6.35
N SER A 216 0.91 5.46 -6.25
CA SER A 216 0.01 4.55 -6.95
C SER A 216 -1.25 5.25 -7.48
N PRO A 217 -1.35 5.50 -8.78
CA PRO A 217 -2.63 5.81 -9.42
C PRO A 217 -3.56 4.60 -9.46
N ASP A 218 -4.83 4.82 -9.77
CA ASP A 218 -5.74 3.81 -10.34
C ASP A 218 -5.31 3.45 -11.77
N ASN A 219 -6.05 2.64 -12.43
CA ASN A 219 -5.72 2.10 -13.76
C ASN A 219 -6.06 3.03 -14.95
N ARG A 220 -6.19 4.34 -14.75
CA ARG A 220 -6.65 5.31 -15.76
C ARG A 220 -5.56 5.84 -16.68
N PHE A 221 -4.56 5.03 -16.95
CA PHE A 221 -3.49 5.33 -17.89
C PHE A 221 -3.32 4.19 -18.91
N ALA A 222 -2.78 4.52 -20.07
CA ALA A 222 -2.43 3.59 -21.13
C ALA A 222 -1.01 3.81 -21.65
N THR A 223 -0.36 4.91 -21.27
CA THR A 223 1.01 5.25 -21.62
C THR A 223 1.83 5.62 -20.40
N ARG A 224 3.14 5.63 -20.53
CA ARG A 224 4.08 6.06 -19.50
C ARG A 224 3.88 7.54 -19.12
N GLU A 225 3.62 8.39 -20.11
CA GLU A 225 3.39 9.82 -19.90
C GLU A 225 2.12 10.05 -19.06
N GLU A 226 1.06 9.32 -19.33
CA GLU A 226 -0.17 9.36 -18.54
C GLU A 226 0.05 8.84 -17.12
N PHE A 227 0.79 7.73 -16.96
CA PHE A 227 1.17 7.19 -15.65
C PHE A 227 1.95 8.21 -14.81
N LEU A 228 2.85 8.96 -15.43
CA LEU A 228 3.70 9.94 -14.77
C LEU A 228 3.12 11.37 -14.77
N GLU A 229 1.88 11.58 -15.22
CA GLU A 229 1.28 12.92 -15.33
C GLU A 229 1.41 13.74 -14.04
N ARG A 230 1.21 13.11 -12.88
CA ARG A 230 1.27 13.74 -11.54
C ARG A 230 2.45 13.28 -10.71
N TYR A 231 3.41 12.62 -11.34
CA TYR A 231 4.58 12.10 -10.64
C TYR A 231 5.41 13.22 -10.01
N PRO A 232 5.73 13.13 -8.71
CA PRO A 232 6.42 14.21 -8.00
C PRO A 232 7.93 14.27 -8.29
N GLY A 233 8.48 13.25 -8.93
CA GLY A 233 9.92 13.12 -9.23
C GLY A 233 10.59 12.02 -8.40
N ASP A 234 11.73 11.52 -8.91
CA ASP A 234 12.44 10.36 -8.36
C ASP A 234 12.97 10.57 -6.93
N GLU A 235 13.20 11.80 -6.53
CA GLU A 235 13.70 12.16 -5.20
C GLU A 235 12.62 12.04 -4.10
N TRP A 236 11.36 11.76 -4.50
CA TRP A 236 10.20 11.78 -3.62
C TRP A 236 9.44 10.46 -3.56
N VAL A 237 9.94 9.42 -4.24
CA VAL A 237 9.24 8.13 -4.39
C VAL A 237 10.24 6.98 -4.32
N ASP A 238 9.96 5.98 -3.49
CA ASP A 238 10.71 4.73 -3.39
C ASP A 238 10.09 3.63 -4.24
N MET A 239 8.77 3.63 -4.32
CA MET A 239 7.98 2.60 -4.98
C MET A 239 6.94 3.25 -5.89
N VAL A 240 6.77 2.71 -7.08
CA VAL A 240 5.65 3.02 -7.96
C VAL A 240 4.70 1.83 -8.05
N GLY A 241 3.41 2.08 -8.16
CA GLY A 241 2.41 1.03 -8.20
C GLY A 241 1.20 1.39 -9.04
N MET A 242 0.22 0.52 -9.01
CA MET A 242 -1.07 0.72 -9.67
C MET A 242 -2.15 -0.01 -8.86
N ASP A 243 -3.32 0.61 -8.73
CA ASP A 243 -4.53 -0.02 -8.24
C ASP A 243 -5.40 -0.39 -9.46
N ASN A 244 -5.82 -1.64 -9.60
CA ASN A 244 -6.61 -2.08 -10.76
C ASN A 244 -7.57 -3.22 -10.43
N TYR A 245 -8.80 -2.87 -10.20
CA TYR A 245 -9.92 -3.80 -10.06
C TYR A 245 -10.67 -3.96 -11.40
N GLY A 246 -10.68 -2.89 -12.21
CA GLY A 246 -11.50 -2.78 -13.41
C GLY A 246 -11.18 -3.81 -14.47
N ASP A 247 -9.91 -4.04 -14.75
CA ASP A 247 -9.48 -4.97 -15.81
C ASP A 247 -9.47 -6.44 -15.34
N LEU A 248 -9.58 -6.71 -14.01
CA LEU A 248 -9.49 -8.05 -13.43
C LEU A 248 -10.83 -8.61 -12.89
N GLY A 249 -11.95 -8.10 -13.36
CA GLY A 249 -13.27 -8.69 -13.12
C GLY A 249 -14.33 -7.72 -12.64
N ARG A 250 -14.00 -6.54 -12.09
CA ARG A 250 -15.01 -5.55 -11.70
C ARG A 250 -15.78 -5.01 -12.91
N ASP A 251 -15.08 -4.61 -13.96
CA ASP A 251 -15.68 -4.03 -15.15
C ASP A 251 -15.52 -4.96 -16.38
N ARG A 252 -14.41 -5.70 -16.43
CA ARG A 252 -14.05 -6.64 -17.49
C ARG A 252 -13.00 -7.63 -17.05
N TYR A 253 -12.81 -8.70 -17.82
CA TYR A 253 -11.66 -9.60 -17.69
C TYR A 253 -10.72 -9.35 -18.86
N ASP A 254 -9.67 -8.57 -18.63
CA ASP A 254 -8.66 -8.23 -19.64
C ASP A 254 -7.23 -8.33 -19.06
N VAL A 255 -6.78 -9.58 -18.92
CA VAL A 255 -5.44 -9.91 -18.42
C VAL A 255 -4.33 -9.19 -19.21
N ALA A 256 -4.47 -9.12 -20.55
CA ALA A 256 -3.46 -8.51 -21.39
C ALA A 256 -3.35 -6.99 -21.13
N ARG A 257 -4.48 -6.32 -20.95
CA ARG A 257 -4.52 -4.89 -20.63
C ARG A 257 -3.95 -4.60 -19.24
N ALA A 258 -4.30 -5.40 -18.22
CA ALA A 258 -3.75 -5.26 -16.89
C ALA A 258 -2.23 -5.49 -16.88
N ALA A 259 -1.75 -6.53 -17.58
CA ALA A 259 -0.33 -6.81 -17.71
C ALA A 259 0.43 -5.71 -18.46
N MET A 260 -0.14 -5.15 -19.53
CA MET A 260 0.46 -4.02 -20.26
C MET A 260 0.64 -2.80 -19.35
N LYS A 261 -0.34 -2.47 -18.51
CA LYS A 261 -0.22 -1.36 -17.56
C LYS A 261 0.81 -1.65 -16.47
N LEU A 262 0.83 -2.87 -15.92
CA LEU A 262 1.86 -3.29 -14.96
C LEU A 262 3.26 -3.27 -15.59
N GLN A 263 3.39 -3.56 -16.91
CA GLN A 263 4.67 -3.45 -17.61
C GLN A 263 5.16 -2.00 -17.64
N ILE A 264 4.28 -1.01 -17.88
CA ILE A 264 4.63 0.41 -17.81
C ILE A 264 5.18 0.77 -16.42
N VAL A 265 4.51 0.30 -15.36
CA VAL A 265 4.94 0.52 -13.96
C VAL A 265 6.29 -0.15 -13.68
N SER A 266 6.43 -1.42 -14.06
CA SER A 266 7.64 -2.22 -13.82
C SER A 266 8.85 -1.69 -14.59
N ASP A 267 8.67 -1.31 -15.87
CA ASP A 267 9.74 -0.77 -16.70
C ASP A 267 10.25 0.57 -16.13
N TYR A 268 9.31 1.46 -15.77
CA TYR A 268 9.69 2.72 -15.15
C TYR A 268 10.45 2.50 -13.84
N ALA A 269 9.97 1.61 -12.99
CA ALA A 269 10.62 1.29 -11.73
C ALA A 269 12.05 0.79 -11.94
N GLN A 270 12.27 -0.12 -12.88
CA GLN A 270 13.59 -0.65 -13.20
C GLN A 270 14.55 0.43 -13.71
N GLU A 271 14.08 1.29 -14.63
CA GLU A 271 14.88 2.39 -15.17
C GLU A 271 15.26 3.44 -14.11
N ALA A 272 14.32 3.76 -13.22
CA ALA A 272 14.49 4.77 -12.18
C ALA A 272 15.11 4.20 -10.88
N GLY A 273 15.39 2.89 -10.81
CA GLY A 273 15.92 2.25 -9.60
C GLY A 273 14.92 2.22 -8.45
N LYS A 274 13.63 2.08 -8.74
CA LYS A 274 12.50 2.03 -7.81
C LYS A 274 11.99 0.62 -7.63
N LEU A 275 11.20 0.40 -6.56
CA LEU A 275 10.34 -0.77 -6.44
C LEU A 275 9.10 -0.60 -7.31
N ALA A 276 8.56 -1.70 -7.85
CA ALA A 276 7.23 -1.72 -8.44
C ALA A 276 6.31 -2.62 -7.63
N ALA A 277 5.00 -2.31 -7.60
CA ALA A 277 4.01 -3.15 -6.95
C ALA A 277 2.65 -3.08 -7.66
N PHE A 278 1.87 -4.15 -7.53
CA PHE A 278 0.45 -4.13 -7.81
C PHE A 278 -0.26 -3.80 -6.49
N THR A 279 -0.38 -2.49 -6.24
CA THR A 279 -0.65 -1.93 -4.90
C THR A 279 -2.04 -2.24 -4.37
N GLU A 280 -3.04 -2.35 -5.26
CA GLU A 280 -4.36 -2.88 -4.93
C GLU A 280 -5.01 -3.59 -6.12
N THR A 281 -5.68 -4.69 -5.84
CA THR A 281 -6.53 -5.40 -6.80
C THR A 281 -7.53 -6.31 -6.07
N GLY A 282 -8.28 -7.09 -6.82
CA GLY A 282 -9.17 -8.11 -6.29
C GLY A 282 -10.46 -8.24 -7.10
N LEU A 283 -11.14 -9.33 -6.84
CA LEU A 283 -12.49 -9.58 -7.32
C LEU A 283 -13.43 -9.70 -6.13
N GLU A 284 -14.33 -8.73 -5.97
CA GLU A 284 -15.27 -8.73 -4.86
C GLU A 284 -16.14 -9.98 -4.87
N SER A 285 -16.29 -10.62 -3.71
CA SER A 285 -17.00 -11.90 -3.52
C SER A 285 -16.42 -13.10 -4.30
N ILE A 286 -15.38 -12.93 -5.07
CA ILE A 286 -14.69 -13.96 -5.86
C ILE A 286 -15.68 -14.93 -6.56
N PRO A 287 -16.63 -14.46 -7.37
CA PRO A 287 -17.59 -15.32 -8.04
C PRO A 287 -16.95 -16.24 -9.11
N ASP A 288 -15.81 -15.83 -9.67
CA ASP A 288 -14.98 -16.69 -10.51
C ASP A 288 -14.04 -17.51 -9.63
N THR A 289 -14.35 -18.79 -9.47
CA THR A 289 -13.59 -19.70 -8.61
C THR A 289 -12.20 -20.03 -9.12
N THR A 290 -11.84 -19.62 -10.35
CA THR A 290 -10.52 -19.81 -10.98
C THR A 290 -9.73 -18.51 -11.09
N TRP A 291 -10.23 -17.42 -10.51
CA TRP A 291 -9.66 -16.08 -10.62
C TRP A 291 -8.19 -16.00 -10.18
N TRP A 292 -7.81 -16.75 -9.17
CA TRP A 292 -6.47 -16.71 -8.59
C TRP A 292 -5.40 -17.12 -9.58
N THR A 293 -5.64 -18.22 -10.33
CA THR A 293 -4.65 -18.73 -11.30
C THR A 293 -4.89 -18.21 -12.71
N GLN A 294 -6.15 -18.15 -13.17
CA GLN A 294 -6.48 -17.79 -14.55
C GLN A 294 -6.50 -16.28 -14.81
N THR A 295 -6.68 -15.47 -13.76
CA THR A 295 -6.71 -14.01 -13.87
C THR A 295 -5.50 -13.39 -13.17
N LEU A 296 -5.40 -13.46 -11.85
CA LEU A 296 -4.37 -12.76 -11.09
C LEU A 296 -2.96 -13.27 -11.40
N LEU A 297 -2.70 -14.54 -11.17
CA LEU A 297 -1.37 -15.14 -11.41
C LEU A 297 -0.95 -15.01 -12.88
N LYS A 298 -1.88 -15.24 -13.79
CA LYS A 298 -1.62 -15.10 -15.23
C LYS A 298 -1.24 -13.65 -15.58
N THR A 299 -1.91 -12.65 -15.01
CA THR A 299 -1.55 -11.24 -15.21
C THR A 299 -0.13 -10.97 -14.73
N MET A 300 0.22 -11.41 -13.52
CA MET A 300 1.55 -11.16 -12.95
C MET A 300 2.68 -11.91 -13.65
N LYS A 301 2.39 -13.04 -14.31
CA LYS A 301 3.37 -13.84 -15.08
C LYS A 301 3.39 -13.49 -16.58
N THR A 302 2.65 -12.47 -17.01
CA THR A 302 2.64 -12.02 -18.42
C THR A 302 3.69 -10.92 -18.60
N GLY A 303 4.66 -11.15 -19.48
CA GLY A 303 5.78 -10.22 -19.70
C GLY A 303 6.94 -10.42 -18.72
N ASP A 304 7.79 -9.39 -18.57
CA ASP A 304 8.95 -9.37 -17.65
C ASP A 304 8.64 -8.42 -16.47
N LEU A 305 7.62 -8.76 -15.70
CA LEU A 305 7.19 -7.96 -14.57
C LEU A 305 8.06 -8.23 -13.35
N ARG A 306 8.52 -7.15 -12.68
CA ARG A 306 9.23 -7.21 -11.41
C ARG A 306 8.41 -6.48 -10.34
N LEU A 307 7.54 -7.24 -9.69
CA LEU A 307 6.63 -6.71 -8.68
C LEU A 307 7.07 -7.14 -7.29
N ALA A 308 7.33 -6.19 -6.41
CA ALA A 308 7.65 -6.46 -5.01
C ALA A 308 6.49 -7.17 -4.31
N TYR A 309 5.27 -6.71 -4.56
CA TYR A 309 4.08 -7.37 -4.04
C TYR A 309 2.85 -7.16 -4.93
N VAL A 310 1.83 -7.99 -4.70
CA VAL A 310 0.45 -7.78 -5.09
C VAL A 310 -0.42 -7.80 -3.84
N LEU A 311 -1.37 -6.86 -3.70
CA LEU A 311 -2.26 -6.80 -2.55
C LEU A 311 -3.72 -6.87 -2.99
N VAL A 312 -4.48 -7.81 -2.40
CA VAL A 312 -5.94 -7.83 -2.54
C VAL A 312 -6.60 -7.06 -1.39
N TRP A 313 -7.77 -6.45 -1.70
CA TRP A 313 -8.48 -5.64 -0.72
C TRP A 313 -9.02 -6.48 0.45
N ARG A 314 -9.63 -5.84 1.42
CA ARG A 314 -10.04 -6.39 2.70
C ARG A 314 -11.26 -7.33 2.63
N ASN A 315 -11.38 -8.18 3.62
CA ASN A 315 -12.61 -8.94 3.92
C ASN A 315 -13.37 -8.20 5.02
N ASP A 316 -14.52 -7.56 4.69
CA ASP A 316 -15.32 -6.83 5.68
C ASP A 316 -16.02 -7.81 6.64
N PRO A 317 -15.81 -7.71 7.97
CA PRO A 317 -16.40 -8.63 8.93
C PRO A 317 -17.93 -8.56 9.02
N ARG A 318 -18.52 -7.46 8.55
CA ARG A 318 -19.94 -7.16 8.65
C ARG A 318 -20.71 -7.34 7.33
N SER A 319 -19.98 -7.53 6.23
CA SER A 319 -20.58 -7.68 4.90
C SER A 319 -20.46 -9.13 4.42
N PRO A 320 -21.57 -9.76 4.00
CA PRO A 320 -21.51 -11.11 3.45
C PRO A 320 -20.92 -11.16 2.03
N THR A 321 -20.73 -10.03 1.36
CA THR A 321 -20.29 -9.95 -0.04
C THR A 321 -19.04 -9.10 -0.26
N HIS A 322 -18.65 -8.28 0.71
CA HIS A 322 -17.46 -7.43 0.57
C HIS A 322 -16.23 -8.15 1.12
N TYR A 323 -15.69 -9.06 0.33
CA TYR A 323 -14.47 -9.79 0.62
C TYR A 323 -13.68 -10.04 -0.67
N TYR A 324 -12.35 -10.07 -0.55
CA TYR A 324 -11.41 -10.17 -1.66
C TYR A 324 -10.36 -11.29 -1.49
N ALA A 325 -10.32 -11.94 -0.33
CA ALA A 325 -9.54 -13.14 -0.09
C ALA A 325 -10.45 -14.29 0.33
N PRO A 326 -10.11 -15.55 0.00
CA PRO A 326 -10.92 -16.69 0.39
C PRO A 326 -10.81 -16.94 1.89
N PHE A 327 -11.87 -17.52 2.43
CA PHE A 327 -11.98 -18.02 3.81
C PHE A 327 -12.34 -19.51 3.80
N PRO A 328 -12.23 -20.24 4.90
CA PRO A 328 -12.54 -21.67 4.94
C PRO A 328 -13.95 -21.98 4.41
N GLY A 329 -14.03 -22.88 3.44
CA GLY A 329 -15.27 -23.27 2.77
C GLY A 329 -15.65 -22.44 1.53
N HIS A 330 -14.91 -21.35 1.21
CA HIS A 330 -15.19 -20.59 -0.01
C HIS A 330 -14.88 -21.40 -1.27
N PRO A 331 -15.73 -21.39 -2.33
CA PRO A 331 -15.55 -22.20 -3.53
C PRO A 331 -14.22 -22.00 -4.28
N SER A 332 -13.59 -20.81 -4.16
CA SER A 332 -12.30 -20.53 -4.81
C SER A 332 -11.08 -21.07 -4.04
N VAL A 333 -11.26 -21.69 -2.87
CA VAL A 333 -10.14 -22.25 -2.07
C VAL A 333 -9.26 -23.21 -2.85
N PRO A 334 -9.77 -24.16 -3.64
CA PRO A 334 -8.91 -25.08 -4.40
C PRO A 334 -8.00 -24.37 -5.40
N ASP A 335 -8.44 -23.29 -6.02
CA ASP A 335 -7.65 -22.51 -6.97
C ASP A 335 -6.68 -21.57 -6.23
N PHE A 336 -7.09 -20.97 -5.13
CA PHE A 336 -6.20 -20.19 -4.25
C PHE A 336 -5.04 -21.06 -3.72
N LEU A 337 -5.26 -22.32 -3.39
CA LEU A 337 -4.21 -23.23 -2.96
C LEU A 337 -3.21 -23.57 -4.08
N LYS A 338 -3.63 -23.50 -5.36
CA LYS A 338 -2.68 -23.58 -6.49
C LYS A 338 -1.87 -22.29 -6.59
N PHE A 339 -2.50 -21.13 -6.45
CA PHE A 339 -1.84 -19.82 -6.40
C PHE A 339 -0.81 -19.78 -5.24
N TYR A 340 -1.19 -20.22 -4.05
CA TYR A 340 -0.31 -20.32 -2.88
C TYR A 340 0.93 -21.20 -3.12
N ARG A 341 0.77 -22.30 -3.86
CA ARG A 341 1.86 -23.26 -4.14
C ARG A 341 2.69 -22.91 -5.37
N ASP A 342 2.32 -21.88 -6.11
CA ASP A 342 3.11 -21.45 -7.27
C ASP A 342 4.41 -20.79 -6.76
N PRO A 343 5.59 -21.22 -7.20
CA PRO A 343 6.86 -20.70 -6.69
C PRO A 343 7.08 -19.22 -6.99
N TYR A 344 6.28 -18.63 -7.86
CA TYR A 344 6.34 -17.20 -8.15
C TYR A 344 5.73 -16.35 -7.01
N THR A 345 4.76 -16.87 -6.24
CA THR A 345 4.09 -16.17 -5.15
C THR A 345 4.65 -16.56 -3.80
N LEU A 346 5.03 -15.57 -2.99
CA LEU A 346 5.57 -15.82 -1.65
C LEU A 346 4.58 -15.32 -0.57
N PHE A 347 4.45 -16.13 0.48
CA PHE A 347 3.68 -15.86 1.67
C PHE A 347 4.60 -15.65 2.88
N GLU A 348 4.06 -15.30 4.06
CA GLU A 348 4.89 -14.98 5.24
C GLU A 348 5.86 -16.12 5.60
N ASN A 349 5.41 -17.39 5.52
CA ASN A 349 6.25 -18.56 5.83
C ASN A 349 7.41 -18.79 4.84
N ASP A 350 7.35 -18.19 3.64
CA ASP A 350 8.39 -18.30 2.62
C ASP A 350 9.47 -17.23 2.79
N LEU A 351 9.21 -16.20 3.62
CA LEU A 351 10.14 -15.10 3.81
C LEU A 351 11.34 -15.52 4.65
N GLN A 352 12.53 -15.31 4.11
CA GLN A 352 13.75 -15.27 4.89
C GLN A 352 13.87 -13.87 5.53
N ASP A 353 14.93 -13.62 6.28
CA ASP A 353 15.18 -12.34 6.96
C ASP A 353 15.18 -11.15 5.97
N ILE A 354 14.00 -10.59 5.71
CA ILE A 354 13.81 -9.48 4.77
C ILE A 354 14.33 -8.14 5.32
N TYR A 355 14.55 -8.06 6.63
CA TYR A 355 15.00 -6.85 7.33
C TYR A 355 16.49 -6.84 7.62
N GLY A 356 17.23 -7.93 7.33
CA GLY A 356 18.66 -8.05 7.63
C GLY A 356 18.93 -8.10 9.13
N LYS A 357 18.00 -8.65 9.90
CA LYS A 357 18.14 -8.83 11.36
C LYS A 357 19.34 -9.74 11.60
N GLN A 358 20.43 -9.21 12.10
CA GLN A 358 21.52 -10.07 12.56
C GLN A 358 20.93 -10.99 13.63
N ARG A 359 20.94 -12.30 13.39
CA ARG A 359 20.66 -13.26 14.48
C ARG A 359 21.67 -12.97 15.59
N ARG A 360 21.23 -12.26 16.63
CA ARG A 360 22.00 -12.16 17.87
C ARG A 360 22.14 -13.61 18.37
N ARG A 361 23.35 -14.15 18.17
CA ARG A 361 23.77 -15.42 18.73
C ARG A 361 23.94 -15.30 20.23
#